data_186abe115dd6d4946d3218d30b0d74d6
#
_entry.id   186abe115dd6d4946d3218d30b0d74d6
#
_cell.length_a   1.000
_cell.length_b   1.000
_cell.length_c   1.000
_cell.angle_alpha   90.00
_cell.angle_beta   90.00
_cell.angle_gamma   90.00
#
_symmetry.space_group_name_H-M   'P 1'
#
loop_
_entity.id
_entity.type
_entity.pdbx_description
1 polymer ?
#
loop_
_entity_poly.entity_id
_entity_poly.type
_entity_poly.pdbx_seq_one_letter_code
_entity_poly.pdbx_strand_id
1 'polypeptide(L)'
;MSKLHEKLSAIQAEFKAQKSRYNSFGKYNYRSAEDILEGLKPMNAKYGVYFTIAETYVPGDTPVIISTASISDGSETISATAVVGVDLAQKGMQIPQAFGSASSYGKKYALGNLLLIDDTADADAINTHGKSSAAKPKMSNADLEKAVEYITGGGSIDNIKAKYDLTKEMESKLMSL
;
A
#
# COMPACT_ATOMS: atom_id res chain seq x y z
N MET A 1 29.17 -23.00 0.95
CA MET A 1 28.39 -21.81 0.57
C MET A 1 29.34 -20.73 0.12
N SER A 2 28.97 -19.89 -0.84
CA SER A 2 29.81 -18.75 -1.22
C SER A 2 29.87 -17.74 -0.07
N LYS A 3 30.98 -17.01 0.03
CA LYS A 3 31.14 -15.96 1.05
C LYS A 3 30.07 -14.87 0.94
N LEU A 4 29.54 -14.60 -0.27
CA LEU A 4 28.49 -13.62 -0.48
C LEU A 4 27.14 -14.06 0.11
N HIS A 5 26.78 -15.36 0.05
CA HIS A 5 25.55 -15.87 0.69
C HIS A 5 25.58 -15.71 2.22
N GLU A 6 26.76 -15.94 2.84
CA GLU A 6 26.92 -15.73 4.27
C GLU A 6 26.76 -14.25 4.65
N LYS A 7 27.36 -13.35 3.84
CA LYS A 7 27.22 -11.90 4.03
C LYS A 7 25.75 -11.44 3.88
N LEU A 8 25.07 -11.92 2.83
CA LEU A 8 23.65 -11.57 2.62
C LEU A 8 22.80 -12.07 3.78
N SER A 9 22.99 -13.32 4.24
CA SER A 9 22.25 -13.88 5.38
C SER A 9 22.49 -13.06 6.66
N ALA A 10 23.72 -12.63 6.93
CA ALA A 10 24.03 -11.78 8.08
C ALA A 10 23.35 -10.39 7.95
N ILE A 11 23.35 -9.81 6.77
CA ILE A 11 22.67 -8.52 6.50
C ILE A 11 21.16 -8.67 6.68
N GLN A 12 20.54 -9.72 6.15
CA GLN A 12 19.10 -10.00 6.33
C GLN A 12 18.70 -10.13 7.80
N ALA A 13 19.56 -10.73 8.62
CA ALA A 13 19.32 -10.87 10.06
C ALA A 13 19.47 -9.54 10.82
N GLU A 14 20.44 -8.71 10.44
CA GLU A 14 20.77 -7.47 11.14
C GLU A 14 19.97 -6.27 10.66
N PHE A 15 19.77 -6.16 9.36
CA PHE A 15 19.17 -4.96 8.75
C PHE A 15 17.69 -4.84 9.12
N LYS A 16 17.36 -3.73 9.77
CA LYS A 16 15.98 -3.38 10.15
C LYS A 16 15.63 -2.02 9.56
N ALA A 17 14.93 -2.02 8.43
CA ALA A 17 14.39 -0.78 7.87
C ALA A 17 13.11 -0.41 8.62
N GLN A 18 13.16 0.56 9.53
CA GLN A 18 12.00 0.97 10.33
C GLN A 18 10.98 1.75 9.50
N LYS A 19 9.68 1.59 9.81
CA LYS A 19 8.60 2.42 9.26
C LYS A 19 8.56 3.75 10.02
N SER A 20 9.41 4.69 9.65
CA SER A 20 9.59 5.98 10.33
C SER A 20 8.70 7.09 9.78
N ARG A 21 8.07 6.89 8.61
CA ARG A 21 7.21 7.87 7.97
C ARG A 21 5.74 7.56 8.24
N TYR A 22 4.91 8.60 8.43
CA TYR A 22 3.48 8.46 8.65
C TYR A 22 2.69 9.00 7.46
N ASN A 23 1.79 8.19 6.91
CA ASN A 23 0.83 8.62 5.91
C ASN A 23 -0.45 9.08 6.61
N SER A 24 -0.68 10.40 6.64
CA SER A 24 -1.85 10.99 7.31
C SER A 24 -3.17 10.68 6.61
N PHE A 25 -3.15 10.46 5.29
CA PHE A 25 -4.33 10.09 4.53
C PHE A 25 -4.74 8.63 4.76
N GLY A 26 -3.78 7.69 4.66
CA GLY A 26 -4.01 6.27 4.89
C GLY A 26 -3.94 5.84 6.36
N LYS A 27 -3.52 6.73 7.28
CA LYS A 27 -3.38 6.49 8.73
C LYS A 27 -2.49 5.27 9.06
N TYR A 28 -1.38 5.10 8.34
CA TYR A 28 -0.42 4.03 8.59
C TYR A 28 1.03 4.53 8.53
N ASN A 29 1.91 3.82 9.25
CA ASN A 29 3.35 4.05 9.14
C ASN A 29 3.91 3.30 7.95
N TYR A 30 4.84 3.94 7.22
CA TYR A 30 5.51 3.33 6.07
C TYR A 30 7.00 3.71 6.06
N ARG A 31 7.77 3.04 5.20
CA ARG A 31 9.13 3.40 4.83
C ARG A 31 9.18 3.70 3.34
N SER A 32 10.02 4.64 2.95
CA SER A 32 10.30 4.91 1.54
C SER A 32 11.42 3.99 1.02
N ALA A 33 11.58 3.94 -0.31
CA ALA A 33 12.75 3.29 -0.91
C ALA A 33 14.05 3.96 -0.44
N GLU A 34 14.06 5.29 -0.29
CA GLU A 34 15.20 6.06 0.19
C GLU A 34 15.62 5.65 1.61
N ASP A 35 14.66 5.41 2.52
CA ASP A 35 14.96 5.00 3.89
C ASP A 35 15.70 3.64 3.90
N ILE A 36 15.33 2.72 2.99
CA ILE A 36 16.01 1.44 2.84
C ILE A 36 17.42 1.65 2.25
N LEU A 37 17.54 2.44 1.18
CA LEU A 37 18.81 2.71 0.51
C LEU A 37 19.81 3.38 1.45
N GLU A 38 19.39 4.39 2.22
CA GLU A 38 20.24 5.06 3.21
C GLU A 38 20.67 4.09 4.33
N GLY A 39 19.73 3.27 4.81
CA GLY A 39 20.04 2.27 5.84
C GLY A 39 21.01 1.17 5.39
N LEU A 40 21.11 0.91 4.09
CA LEU A 40 22.05 -0.08 3.54
C LEU A 40 23.49 0.43 3.41
N LYS A 41 23.72 1.75 3.31
CA LYS A 41 25.05 2.31 3.14
C LYS A 41 26.06 1.88 4.22
N PRO A 42 25.72 1.84 5.52
CA PRO A 42 26.62 1.30 6.54
C PRO A 42 26.96 -0.18 6.34
N MET A 43 26.02 -0.97 5.79
CA MET A 43 26.22 -2.41 5.54
C MET A 43 27.28 -2.65 4.47
N ASN A 44 27.39 -1.75 3.47
CA ASN A 44 28.40 -1.83 2.43
C ASN A 44 29.82 -1.90 3.03
N ALA A 45 30.15 -0.95 3.89
CA ALA A 45 31.46 -0.90 4.53
C ALA A 45 31.67 -2.06 5.52
N LYS A 46 30.63 -2.38 6.30
CA LYS A 46 30.70 -3.43 7.33
C LYS A 46 30.96 -4.82 6.76
N TYR A 47 30.30 -5.17 5.65
CA TYR A 47 30.35 -6.50 5.06
C TYR A 47 31.24 -6.58 3.80
N GLY A 48 31.82 -5.47 3.35
CA GLY A 48 32.60 -5.43 2.11
C GLY A 48 31.77 -5.88 0.91
N VAL A 49 30.60 -5.24 0.73
CA VAL A 49 29.67 -5.47 -0.37
C VAL A 49 29.16 -4.13 -0.91
N TYR A 50 28.46 -4.16 -2.03
CA TYR A 50 27.73 -3.01 -2.52
C TYR A 50 26.37 -3.44 -3.07
N PHE A 51 25.38 -2.55 -2.98
CA PHE A 51 24.05 -2.74 -3.52
C PHE A 51 23.85 -1.88 -4.75
N THR A 52 23.15 -2.42 -5.74
CA THR A 52 22.73 -1.70 -6.94
C THR A 52 21.26 -1.95 -7.23
N ILE A 53 20.62 -1.01 -7.92
CA ILE A 53 19.28 -1.20 -8.46
C ILE A 53 19.30 -0.88 -9.95
N ALA A 54 18.81 -1.81 -10.75
CA ALA A 54 18.55 -1.63 -12.17
C ALA A 54 17.04 -1.64 -12.40
N GLU A 55 16.57 -0.83 -13.34
CA GLU A 55 15.16 -0.79 -13.73
C GLU A 55 15.04 -0.95 -15.23
N THR A 56 14.12 -1.82 -15.66
CA THR A 56 13.77 -2.06 -17.05
C THR A 56 12.31 -1.73 -17.29
N TYR A 57 12.07 -0.91 -18.29
CA TYR A 57 10.70 -0.59 -18.73
C TYR A 57 10.22 -1.61 -19.76
N VAL A 58 9.01 -2.11 -19.57
CA VAL A 58 8.32 -2.98 -20.53
C VAL A 58 7.04 -2.27 -20.99
N PRO A 59 6.95 -1.91 -22.29
CA PRO A 59 5.75 -1.27 -22.83
C PRO A 59 4.58 -2.23 -22.92
N GLY A 60 3.36 -1.69 -22.95
CA GLY A 60 2.11 -2.44 -23.09
C GLY A 60 0.90 -1.55 -22.75
N ASP A 61 -0.30 -2.11 -22.84
CA ASP A 61 -1.54 -1.42 -22.44
C ASP A 61 -1.48 -1.01 -20.95
N THR A 62 -0.87 -1.84 -20.14
CA THR A 62 -0.43 -1.50 -18.79
C THR A 62 1.08 -1.62 -18.76
N PRO A 63 1.81 -0.52 -18.95
CA PRO A 63 3.28 -0.58 -18.91
C PRO A 63 3.76 -0.96 -17.51
N VAL A 64 4.88 -1.66 -17.44
CA VAL A 64 5.45 -2.11 -16.16
C VAL A 64 6.92 -1.70 -16.04
N ILE A 65 7.36 -1.52 -14.79
CA ILE A 65 8.78 -1.40 -14.44
C ILE A 65 9.18 -2.68 -13.71
N ILE A 66 10.24 -3.31 -14.22
CA ILE A 66 10.92 -4.42 -13.55
C ILE A 66 12.11 -3.82 -12.81
N SER A 67 12.08 -3.85 -11.48
CA SER A 67 13.17 -3.39 -10.63
C SER A 67 13.95 -4.59 -10.12
N THR A 68 15.28 -4.55 -10.28
CA THR A 68 16.21 -5.60 -9.83
C THR A 68 17.15 -5.01 -8.79
N ALA A 69 17.04 -5.47 -7.55
CA ALA A 69 17.99 -5.18 -6.49
C ALA A 69 19.08 -6.25 -6.46
N SER A 70 20.33 -5.84 -6.36
CA SER A 70 21.48 -6.74 -6.35
C SER A 70 22.43 -6.40 -5.23
N ILE A 71 23.04 -7.44 -4.64
CA ILE A 71 24.19 -7.36 -3.75
C ILE A 71 25.38 -8.02 -4.43
N SER A 72 26.57 -7.40 -4.38
CA SER A 72 27.79 -7.96 -4.91
C SER A 72 28.97 -7.69 -3.99
N ASP A 73 29.95 -8.59 -3.99
CA ASP A 73 31.28 -8.42 -3.35
C ASP A 73 32.39 -8.20 -4.37
N GLY A 74 32.02 -7.96 -5.63
CA GLY A 74 32.96 -7.80 -6.75
C GLY A 74 33.31 -9.09 -7.49
N SER A 75 33.10 -10.26 -6.85
CA SER A 75 33.32 -11.57 -7.49
C SER A 75 32.01 -12.28 -7.84
N GLU A 76 31.01 -12.16 -7.00
CA GLU A 76 29.69 -12.77 -7.13
C GLU A 76 28.60 -11.71 -7.01
N THR A 77 27.42 -12.04 -7.52
CA THR A 77 26.22 -11.18 -7.43
C THR A 77 24.99 -12.03 -7.16
N ILE A 78 24.17 -11.59 -6.21
CA ILE A 78 22.87 -12.17 -5.92
C ILE A 78 21.83 -11.10 -6.17
N SER A 79 20.72 -11.44 -6.82
CA SER A 79 19.70 -10.47 -7.20
C SER A 79 18.29 -10.97 -6.87
N ALA A 80 17.40 -10.02 -6.61
CA ALA A 80 15.97 -10.25 -6.54
C ALA A 80 15.23 -9.19 -7.35
N THR A 81 14.09 -9.54 -7.94
CA THR A 81 13.31 -8.67 -8.80
C THR A 81 11.93 -8.41 -8.22
N ALA A 82 11.34 -7.28 -8.64
CA ALA A 82 9.93 -6.96 -8.47
C ALA A 82 9.38 -6.33 -9.75
N VAL A 83 8.09 -6.51 -10.00
CA VAL A 83 7.38 -5.96 -11.15
C VAL A 83 6.28 -5.04 -10.64
N VAL A 84 6.22 -3.82 -11.15
CA VAL A 84 5.22 -2.82 -10.76
C VAL A 84 4.59 -2.20 -12.00
N GLY A 85 3.25 -2.22 -12.05
CA GLY A 85 2.49 -1.55 -13.11
C GLY A 85 2.58 -0.03 -12.98
N VAL A 86 2.58 0.67 -14.12
CA VAL A 86 2.49 2.14 -14.17
C VAL A 86 1.06 2.53 -14.51
N ASP A 87 0.35 3.14 -13.57
CA ASP A 87 -0.99 3.67 -13.81
C ASP A 87 -0.90 5.03 -14.51
N LEU A 88 -1.10 5.03 -15.82
CA LEU A 88 -1.11 6.25 -16.65
C LEU A 88 -2.46 7.00 -16.59
N ALA A 89 -3.51 6.38 -16.05
CA ALA A 89 -4.85 6.95 -15.95
C ALA A 89 -5.13 7.60 -14.59
N GLN A 90 -4.19 7.58 -13.66
CA GLN A 90 -4.36 8.12 -12.32
C GLN A 90 -4.64 9.63 -12.37
N LYS A 91 -5.84 10.02 -11.92
CA LYS A 91 -6.25 11.43 -11.90
C LYS A 91 -5.33 12.28 -11.03
N GLY A 92 -4.93 13.44 -11.56
CA GLY A 92 -4.08 14.41 -10.85
C GLY A 92 -2.59 14.10 -10.85
N MET A 93 -2.15 13.04 -11.55
CA MET A 93 -0.75 12.66 -11.67
C MET A 93 -0.28 12.80 -13.12
N GLN A 94 0.84 13.49 -13.33
CA GLN A 94 1.46 13.58 -14.65
C GLN A 94 2.26 12.30 -14.94
N ILE A 95 2.49 12.00 -16.24
CA ILE A 95 3.22 10.79 -16.67
C ILE A 95 4.56 10.61 -15.92
N PRO A 96 5.46 11.62 -15.81
CA PRO A 96 6.70 11.46 -15.06
C PRO A 96 6.49 11.11 -13.59
N GLN A 97 5.42 11.61 -12.97
CA GLN A 97 5.09 11.30 -11.57
C GLN A 97 4.58 9.86 -11.44
N ALA A 98 3.79 9.35 -12.38
CA ALA A 98 3.34 7.97 -12.42
C ALA A 98 4.53 7.01 -12.50
N PHE A 99 5.49 7.29 -13.40
CA PHE A 99 6.74 6.52 -13.48
C PHE A 99 7.59 6.62 -12.22
N GLY A 100 7.76 7.82 -11.65
CA GLY A 100 8.50 8.02 -10.41
C GLY A 100 7.88 7.26 -9.23
N SER A 101 6.56 7.24 -9.14
CA SER A 101 5.83 6.46 -8.14
C SER A 101 6.07 4.96 -8.33
N ALA A 102 5.87 4.44 -9.55
CA ALA A 102 6.10 3.01 -9.86
C ALA A 102 7.55 2.59 -9.59
N SER A 103 8.53 3.41 -9.96
CA SER A 103 9.96 3.20 -9.65
C SER A 103 10.20 3.13 -8.13
N SER A 104 9.63 4.03 -7.35
CA SER A 104 9.76 4.01 -5.88
C SER A 104 9.20 2.72 -5.27
N TYR A 105 8.04 2.26 -5.75
CA TYR A 105 7.46 0.98 -5.33
C TYR A 105 8.31 -0.21 -5.78
N GLY A 106 8.78 -0.20 -7.04
CA GLY A 106 9.62 -1.26 -7.60
C GLY A 106 10.91 -1.45 -6.81
N LYS A 107 11.64 -0.37 -6.52
CA LYS A 107 12.83 -0.39 -5.67
C LYS A 107 12.55 -0.96 -4.29
N LYS A 108 11.48 -0.49 -3.65
CA LYS A 108 11.10 -0.97 -2.32
C LYS A 108 10.79 -2.46 -2.29
N TYR A 109 10.06 -2.95 -3.28
CA TYR A 109 9.71 -4.37 -3.37
C TYR A 109 10.90 -5.25 -3.74
N ALA A 110 11.74 -4.83 -4.69
CA ALA A 110 12.95 -5.57 -5.06
C ALA A 110 13.93 -5.67 -3.89
N LEU A 111 14.14 -4.56 -3.15
CA LEU A 111 14.94 -4.56 -1.93
C LEU A 111 14.28 -5.40 -0.83
N GLY A 112 12.96 -5.35 -0.69
CA GLY A 112 12.21 -6.19 0.25
C GLY A 112 12.44 -7.68 -0.01
N ASN A 113 12.36 -8.09 -1.29
CA ASN A 113 12.61 -9.47 -1.71
C ASN A 113 14.06 -9.91 -1.45
N LEU A 114 15.03 -9.04 -1.76
CA LEU A 114 16.46 -9.35 -1.57
C LEU A 114 16.83 -9.46 -0.07
N LEU A 115 16.29 -8.57 0.74
CA LEU A 115 16.67 -8.41 2.15
C LEU A 115 15.73 -9.13 3.12
N LEU A 116 14.68 -9.80 2.62
CA LEU A 116 13.63 -10.42 3.41
C LEU A 116 12.98 -9.44 4.39
N ILE A 117 12.77 -8.21 3.94
CA ILE A 117 12.07 -7.19 4.71
C ILE A 117 10.57 -7.47 4.60
N ASP A 118 10.01 -8.11 5.60
CA ASP A 118 8.58 -8.33 5.68
C ASP A 118 7.88 -7.09 6.23
N ASP A 119 6.99 -6.53 5.43
CA ASP A 119 6.29 -5.27 5.74
C ASP A 119 4.88 -5.19 5.25
N THR A 120 4.51 -6.09 4.43
CA THR A 120 3.16 -6.14 3.96
C THR A 120 2.28 -6.63 5.11
N ALA A 121 1.48 -5.72 5.67
CA ALA A 121 0.22 -6.17 6.21
C ALA A 121 -0.37 -7.05 5.11
N ASP A 122 -0.51 -8.32 5.40
CA ASP A 122 -1.03 -9.33 4.49
C ASP A 122 -2.26 -8.73 3.80
N ALA A 123 -2.23 -8.60 2.47
CA ALA A 123 -3.36 -8.06 1.71
C ALA A 123 -4.63 -8.89 1.99
N ASP A 124 -4.46 -10.18 2.32
CA ASP A 124 -5.55 -11.05 2.74
C ASP A 124 -6.04 -10.72 4.17
N ALA A 125 -5.19 -10.18 5.05
CA ALA A 125 -5.61 -9.69 6.38
C ALA A 125 -6.45 -8.41 6.29
N ILE A 126 -6.36 -7.64 5.21
CA ILE A 126 -7.17 -6.44 4.92
C ILE A 126 -8.38 -6.80 4.05
N ASN A 127 -8.45 -8.04 3.56
CA ASN A 127 -9.57 -8.52 2.75
C ASN A 127 -10.83 -8.60 3.62
N THR A 128 -11.65 -7.55 3.55
CA THR A 128 -12.97 -7.47 4.20
C THR A 128 -14.06 -8.18 3.40
N HIS A 129 -13.73 -8.94 2.35
CA HIS A 129 -14.70 -9.78 1.65
C HIS A 129 -15.25 -10.84 2.62
N GLY A 130 -16.41 -10.55 3.21
CA GLY A 130 -17.09 -11.43 4.18
C GLY A 130 -17.15 -10.90 5.61
N LYS A 131 -16.49 -9.79 5.96
CA LYS A 131 -16.82 -9.07 7.20
C LYS A 131 -18.01 -8.16 6.92
N SER A 132 -19.15 -8.47 7.56
CA SER A 132 -20.33 -7.61 7.56
C SER A 132 -19.90 -6.15 7.74
N SER A 133 -20.45 -5.26 6.91
CA SER A 133 -20.30 -3.82 7.04
C SER A 133 -20.33 -3.43 8.52
N ALA A 134 -19.45 -2.53 8.95
CA ALA A 134 -19.53 -1.94 10.28
C ALA A 134 -21.00 -1.60 10.55
N ALA A 135 -21.52 -2.02 11.72
CA ALA A 135 -22.92 -1.80 12.08
C ALA A 135 -23.25 -0.34 11.77
N LYS A 136 -24.29 -0.14 10.95
CA LYS A 136 -24.73 1.21 10.57
C LYS A 136 -24.99 2.00 11.84
N PRO A 137 -24.62 3.29 11.91
CA PRO A 137 -24.93 4.10 13.07
C PRO A 137 -26.45 4.14 13.27
N LYS A 138 -26.91 3.99 14.50
CA LYS A 138 -28.31 4.15 14.83
C LYS A 138 -28.73 5.59 14.53
N MET A 139 -29.86 5.75 13.86
CA MET A 139 -30.38 7.07 13.53
C MET A 139 -30.80 7.80 14.81
N SER A 140 -30.34 9.04 14.98
CA SER A 140 -30.81 9.95 16.06
C SER A 140 -32.09 10.63 15.65
N ASN A 141 -32.83 11.22 16.63
CA ASN A 141 -34.03 12.01 16.34
C ASN A 141 -33.75 13.22 15.43
N ALA A 142 -32.59 13.87 15.59
CA ALA A 142 -32.18 14.99 14.74
C ALA A 142 -31.87 14.52 13.30
N ASP A 143 -31.36 13.31 13.11
CA ASP A 143 -31.15 12.74 11.78
C ASP A 143 -32.46 12.29 11.15
N LEU A 144 -33.45 11.88 11.95
CA LEU A 144 -34.80 11.53 11.50
C LEU A 144 -35.53 12.75 10.88
N GLU A 145 -35.38 13.93 11.50
CA GLU A 145 -35.99 15.18 10.97
C GLU A 145 -35.41 15.49 9.58
N LYS A 146 -34.09 15.41 9.42
CA LYS A 146 -33.43 15.61 8.11
C LYS A 146 -33.82 14.54 7.08
N ALA A 147 -34.05 13.31 7.54
CA ALA A 147 -34.49 12.21 6.69
C ALA A 147 -35.93 12.44 6.18
N VAL A 148 -36.82 12.99 7.02
CA VAL A 148 -38.17 13.40 6.62
C VAL A 148 -38.10 14.49 5.54
N GLU A 149 -37.30 15.54 5.73
CA GLU A 149 -37.11 16.60 4.74
C GLU A 149 -36.57 16.02 3.40
N TYR A 150 -35.61 15.10 3.46
CA TYR A 150 -35.02 14.46 2.29
C TYR A 150 -36.06 13.65 1.50
N ILE A 151 -36.90 12.84 2.17
CA ILE A 151 -37.95 12.05 1.51
C ILE A 151 -39.06 12.95 0.94
N THR A 152 -39.50 13.97 1.69
CA THR A 152 -40.50 14.95 1.23
C THR A 152 -39.97 15.71 0.01
N GLY A 153 -38.66 15.91 -0.12
CA GLY A 153 -37.99 16.49 -1.28
C GLY A 153 -37.79 15.52 -2.47
N GLY A 154 -38.33 14.28 -2.42
CA GLY A 154 -38.23 13.29 -3.49
C GLY A 154 -37.05 12.31 -3.35
N GLY A 155 -36.40 12.27 -2.20
CA GLY A 155 -35.33 11.32 -1.92
C GLY A 155 -35.85 9.89 -1.66
N SER A 156 -35.00 8.87 -1.84
CA SER A 156 -35.33 7.46 -1.62
C SER A 156 -35.03 7.00 -0.21
N ILE A 157 -35.94 6.25 0.39
CA ILE A 157 -35.77 5.62 1.69
C ILE A 157 -34.60 4.61 1.66
N ASP A 158 -34.29 4.00 0.52
CA ASP A 158 -33.21 3.04 0.40
C ASP A 158 -31.83 3.68 0.65
N ASN A 159 -31.68 4.95 0.27
CA ASN A 159 -30.46 5.72 0.57
C ASN A 159 -30.28 5.96 2.06
N ILE A 160 -31.37 6.15 2.80
CA ILE A 160 -31.36 6.31 4.26
C ILE A 160 -31.05 4.99 4.92
N LYS A 161 -31.68 3.88 4.49
CA LYS A 161 -31.41 2.50 4.96
C LYS A 161 -29.97 2.06 4.64
N ALA A 162 -29.37 2.56 3.56
CA ALA A 162 -27.97 2.28 3.26
C ALA A 162 -27.02 2.91 4.29
N LYS A 163 -27.38 4.06 4.85
CA LYS A 163 -26.52 4.88 5.72
C LYS A 163 -26.74 4.65 7.21
N TYR A 164 -27.98 4.39 7.63
CA TYR A 164 -28.37 4.27 9.04
C TYR A 164 -29.07 2.94 9.36
N ASP A 165 -28.95 2.52 10.62
CA ASP A 165 -29.77 1.47 11.21
C ASP A 165 -31.05 2.13 11.78
N LEU A 166 -32.21 1.76 11.22
CA LEU A 166 -33.50 2.35 11.54
C LEU A 166 -34.27 1.46 12.51
N THR A 167 -34.95 2.05 13.49
CA THR A 167 -35.96 1.34 14.26
C THR A 167 -37.22 1.11 13.42
N LYS A 168 -37.99 0.09 13.72
CA LYS A 168 -39.26 -0.20 13.01
C LYS A 168 -40.21 0.99 12.99
N GLU A 169 -40.21 1.77 14.06
CA GLU A 169 -41.04 2.98 14.17
C GLU A 169 -40.59 4.10 13.24
N MET A 170 -39.26 4.33 13.15
CA MET A 170 -38.67 5.30 12.24
C MET A 170 -38.89 4.89 10.78
N GLU A 171 -38.73 3.61 10.48
CA GLU A 171 -38.96 3.09 9.11
C GLU A 171 -40.43 3.28 8.69
N SER A 172 -41.39 2.91 9.55
CA SER A 172 -42.82 3.09 9.30
C SER A 172 -43.18 4.58 9.09
N LYS A 173 -42.61 5.48 9.89
CA LYS A 173 -42.79 6.92 9.72
C LYS A 173 -42.27 7.45 8.40
N LEU A 174 -41.09 7.01 7.97
CA LEU A 174 -40.49 7.45 6.71
C LEU A 174 -41.18 6.83 5.47
N MET A 175 -41.83 5.66 5.61
CA MET A 175 -42.59 5.03 4.53
C MET A 175 -44.00 5.60 4.37
N SER A 176 -44.50 6.35 5.36
CA SER A 176 -45.84 6.97 5.33
C SER A 176 -45.84 8.39 4.72
N LEU A 177 -44.67 8.91 4.30
CA LEU A 177 -44.48 10.22 3.68
C LEU A 177 -44.56 10.10 2.15
#